data_bce8b10c5c30a3739d323b955b48fc26
#
_entry.id   bce8b10c5c30a3739d323b955b48fc26
#
_cell.length_a   1.000
_cell.length_b   1.000
_cell.length_c   1.000
_cell.angle_alpha   90.00
_cell.angle_beta   90.00
_cell.angle_gamma   90.00
#
_symmetry.space_group_name_H-M   'P 1'
#
loop_
_entity.id
_entity.type
_entity.pdbx_description
1 polymer ?
#
loop_
_entity_poly.entity_id
_entity_poly.type
_entity_poly.pdbx_seq_one_letter_code
_entity_poly.pdbx_strand_id
1 'polypeptide(L)'
;MPNTKHLLALLTITSIAACSAPESSEESSGSAAVFNTTLTVQEVMALVLEPASDTLWGSGGWVLDASGYEELYPTTEEGWAFVRAQAAVVVEAGNMLALPGRAVDNDAWMIYSEGLSEAGLNAMAAAQSQNKEDFFQAGAKLYSVCTACHQAYNPDINNRFDIEAGDESADD
;
A
#
# COMPACT_ATOMS: atom_id res chain seq x y z
N MET A 1 37.75 77.18 -0.41
CA MET A 1 37.45 77.88 0.83
C MET A 1 36.03 77.61 1.25
N PRO A 2 35.85 77.54 2.51
CA PRO A 2 35.54 76.28 3.25
C PRO A 2 34.14 76.35 3.83
N ASN A 3 33.60 75.28 4.31
CA ASN A 3 33.18 75.23 5.70
C ASN A 3 32.69 73.83 6.09
N THR A 4 33.43 73.25 6.91
CA THR A 4 33.17 72.09 7.72
C THR A 4 32.10 72.43 8.79
N LYS A 5 31.01 71.68 8.85
CA LYS A 5 30.17 71.66 10.05
C LYS A 5 30.00 70.24 10.49
N HIS A 6 30.69 69.88 11.55
CA HIS A 6 30.52 68.62 12.28
C HIS A 6 29.15 68.59 12.93
N LEU A 7 28.39 67.58 12.62
CA LEU A 7 27.16 67.31 13.34
C LEU A 7 27.38 65.97 14.09
N LEU A 8 27.56 66.13 15.43
CA LEU A 8 27.64 65.05 16.38
C LEU A 8 26.22 64.39 16.42
N ALA A 9 26.12 63.16 15.94
CA ALA A 9 24.94 62.35 16.16
C ALA A 9 25.12 61.52 17.43
N LEU A 10 24.34 61.85 18.44
CA LEU A 10 24.22 61.10 19.70
C LEU A 10 23.53 59.78 19.44
N LEU A 11 24.23 58.64 19.57
CA LEU A 11 23.69 57.31 19.44
C LEU A 11 23.12 56.91 20.81
N THR A 12 21.82 56.97 20.96
CA THR A 12 21.11 56.39 22.12
C THR A 12 20.93 54.90 21.92
N ILE A 13 21.65 54.09 22.68
CA ILE A 13 21.52 52.65 22.74
C ILE A 13 20.31 52.34 23.62
N THR A 14 19.22 51.94 22.97
CA THR A 14 18.02 51.40 23.66
C THR A 14 18.24 49.91 23.90
N SER A 15 18.50 49.51 25.13
CA SER A 15 18.58 48.13 25.56
C SER A 15 17.20 47.52 25.57
N ILE A 16 16.92 46.64 24.62
CA ILE A 16 15.70 45.79 24.59
C ILE A 16 15.97 44.62 25.53
N ALA A 17 15.38 44.63 26.71
CA ALA A 17 15.30 43.46 27.58
C ALA A 17 14.38 42.44 26.95
N ALA A 18 14.94 41.41 26.33
CA ALA A 18 14.19 40.26 25.89
C ALA A 18 13.76 39.43 27.12
N CYS A 19 12.48 39.51 27.48
CA CYS A 19 11.86 38.53 28.38
C CYS A 19 11.78 37.21 27.62
N SER A 20 12.72 36.31 27.90
CA SER A 20 12.57 34.90 27.56
C SER A 20 11.48 34.31 28.46
N ALA A 21 10.28 34.16 27.93
CA ALA A 21 9.28 33.30 28.53
C ALA A 21 9.79 31.84 28.42
N PRO A 22 9.67 31.01 29.46
CA PRO A 22 9.92 29.57 29.28
C PRO A 22 8.92 29.02 28.25
N GLU A 23 9.41 28.55 27.11
CA GLU A 23 8.64 27.68 26.25
C GLU A 23 8.32 26.43 27.07
N SER A 24 7.10 26.39 27.62
CA SER A 24 6.52 25.15 28.03
C SER A 24 6.34 24.35 26.74
N SER A 25 7.26 23.41 26.49
CA SER A 25 7.02 22.29 25.57
C SER A 25 5.80 21.53 26.15
N GLU A 26 4.61 21.92 25.71
CA GLU A 26 3.46 21.04 25.78
C GLU A 26 3.82 19.86 24.88
N GLU A 27 4.42 18.81 25.49
CA GLU A 27 4.34 17.48 24.93
C GLU A 27 2.86 17.21 24.75
N SER A 28 2.39 17.40 23.51
CA SER A 28 1.12 16.89 23.06
C SER A 28 1.20 15.37 23.24
N SER A 29 0.78 14.88 24.39
CA SER A 29 0.44 13.48 24.58
C SER A 29 -0.82 13.21 23.77
N GLY A 30 -0.64 13.25 22.43
CA GLY A 30 -1.66 12.80 21.50
C GLY A 30 -1.98 11.36 21.88
N SER A 31 -3.18 11.12 22.36
CA SER A 31 -3.69 9.78 22.54
C SER A 31 -3.43 9.02 21.24
N ALA A 32 -2.59 7.99 21.31
CA ALA A 32 -2.35 7.14 20.14
C ALA A 32 -3.69 6.67 19.59
N ALA A 33 -3.90 6.81 18.28
CA ALA A 33 -5.12 6.36 17.65
C ALA A 33 -5.34 4.87 17.94
N VAL A 34 -6.51 4.52 18.43
CA VAL A 34 -6.88 3.12 18.67
C VAL A 34 -7.47 2.58 17.38
N PHE A 35 -6.76 1.65 16.75
CA PHE A 35 -7.24 0.95 15.55
C PHE A 35 -8.00 -0.32 15.93
N ASN A 36 -9.04 -0.65 15.17
CA ASN A 36 -9.71 -1.93 15.29
C ASN A 36 -8.90 -3.01 14.53
N THR A 37 -8.28 -3.91 15.29
CA THR A 37 -7.51 -5.03 14.76
C THR A 37 -8.16 -6.38 15.09
N THR A 38 -9.48 -6.42 15.20
CA THR A 38 -10.25 -7.64 15.51
C THR A 38 -10.02 -8.74 14.48
N LEU A 39 -9.95 -8.37 13.17
CA LEU A 39 -9.56 -9.32 12.13
C LEU A 39 -8.07 -9.63 12.25
N THR A 40 -7.76 -10.92 12.31
CA THR A 40 -6.39 -11.44 12.22
C THR A 40 -5.79 -11.17 10.83
N VAL A 41 -4.48 -11.30 10.68
CA VAL A 41 -3.81 -11.23 9.37
C VAL A 41 -4.42 -12.24 8.41
N GLN A 42 -4.64 -13.48 8.85
CA GLN A 42 -5.23 -14.54 8.02
C GLN A 42 -6.64 -14.18 7.53
N GLU A 43 -7.47 -13.59 8.40
CA GLU A 43 -8.82 -13.15 8.01
C GLU A 43 -8.77 -11.94 7.06
N VAL A 44 -7.83 -11.02 7.21
CA VAL A 44 -7.61 -9.93 6.24
C VAL A 44 -7.21 -10.50 4.88
N MET A 45 -6.33 -11.51 4.86
CA MET A 45 -5.97 -12.20 3.61
C MET A 45 -7.20 -12.84 2.96
N ALA A 46 -7.93 -13.69 3.70
CA ALA A 46 -9.01 -14.51 3.13
C ALA A 46 -10.28 -13.72 2.80
N LEU A 47 -10.61 -12.67 3.58
CA LEU A 47 -11.89 -11.98 3.48
C LEU A 47 -11.82 -10.63 2.76
N VAL A 48 -10.63 -10.04 2.66
CA VAL A 48 -10.44 -8.71 2.07
C VAL A 48 -9.54 -8.77 0.85
N LEU A 49 -8.32 -9.29 1.02
CA LEU A 49 -7.30 -9.21 -0.02
C LEU A 49 -7.49 -10.24 -1.12
N GLU A 50 -7.74 -11.51 -0.78
CA GLU A 50 -7.90 -12.60 -1.75
C GLU A 50 -9.06 -12.33 -2.73
N PRO A 51 -10.30 -11.99 -2.32
CA PRO A 51 -11.38 -11.70 -3.25
C PRO A 51 -11.10 -10.53 -4.19
N ALA A 52 -10.39 -9.50 -3.69
CA ALA A 52 -10.01 -8.36 -4.50
C ALA A 52 -8.93 -8.71 -5.52
N SER A 53 -7.91 -9.44 -5.10
CA SER A 53 -6.80 -9.88 -5.96
C SER A 53 -7.27 -10.85 -7.04
N ASP A 54 -8.12 -11.82 -6.69
CA ASP A 54 -8.71 -12.77 -7.63
C ASP A 54 -9.53 -12.06 -8.71
N THR A 55 -10.26 -11.01 -8.31
CA THR A 55 -10.99 -10.18 -9.28
C THR A 55 -10.04 -9.48 -10.25
N LEU A 56 -8.91 -8.95 -9.77
CA LEU A 56 -7.93 -8.30 -10.63
C LEU A 56 -7.29 -9.29 -11.60
N TRP A 57 -6.87 -10.46 -11.13
CA TRP A 57 -6.28 -11.49 -11.98
C TRP A 57 -7.29 -12.11 -12.95
N GLY A 58 -8.53 -12.35 -12.51
CA GLY A 58 -9.62 -12.84 -13.34
C GLY A 58 -10.11 -11.82 -14.38
N SER A 59 -9.69 -10.56 -14.28
CA SER A 59 -10.04 -9.48 -15.22
C SER A 59 -8.85 -9.03 -16.08
N GLY A 60 -7.75 -9.80 -16.12
CA GLY A 60 -6.55 -9.45 -16.89
C GLY A 60 -5.97 -10.65 -17.62
N GLY A 61 -5.48 -10.44 -18.84
CA GLY A 61 -4.90 -11.50 -19.66
C GLY A 61 -5.90 -12.18 -20.57
N TRP A 62 -5.70 -13.48 -20.82
CA TRP A 62 -6.51 -14.28 -21.75
C TRP A 62 -6.55 -15.74 -21.33
N VAL A 63 -7.59 -16.45 -21.79
CA VAL A 63 -7.72 -17.90 -21.68
C VAL A 63 -7.70 -18.48 -23.09
N LEU A 64 -7.03 -19.60 -23.27
CA LEU A 64 -7.07 -20.42 -24.48
C LEU A 64 -7.43 -21.85 -24.09
N ASP A 65 -8.62 -22.26 -24.46
CA ASP A 65 -9.13 -23.60 -24.19
C ASP A 65 -9.76 -24.24 -25.45
N ALA A 66 -10.50 -25.35 -25.28
CA ALA A 66 -11.18 -26.05 -26.37
C ALA A 66 -12.27 -25.21 -27.04
N SER A 67 -12.80 -24.18 -26.41
CA SER A 67 -13.79 -23.23 -26.95
C SER A 67 -13.18 -22.11 -27.77
N GLY A 68 -11.86 -21.86 -27.62
CA GLY A 68 -11.12 -20.86 -28.35
C GLY A 68 -10.33 -19.91 -27.46
N TYR A 69 -10.01 -18.73 -28.02
CA TYR A 69 -9.29 -17.65 -27.35
C TYR A 69 -10.28 -16.61 -26.82
N GLU A 70 -10.14 -16.24 -25.55
CA GLU A 70 -10.96 -15.21 -24.91
C GLU A 70 -10.05 -14.26 -24.10
N GLU A 71 -10.24 -12.95 -24.29
CA GLU A 71 -9.64 -11.92 -23.43
C GLU A 71 -10.51 -11.69 -22.20
N LEU A 72 -9.87 -11.60 -21.03
CA LEU A 72 -10.54 -11.44 -19.74
C LEU A 72 -10.78 -10.00 -19.34
N TYR A 73 -10.27 -9.02 -20.11
CA TYR A 73 -10.36 -7.61 -19.75
C TYR A 73 -11.80 -7.09 -19.77
N PRO A 74 -12.15 -6.15 -18.87
CA PRO A 74 -13.44 -5.48 -18.91
C PRO A 74 -13.66 -4.80 -20.28
N THR A 75 -14.89 -4.91 -20.79
CA THR A 75 -15.29 -4.33 -22.09
C THR A 75 -16.18 -3.09 -21.93
N THR A 76 -16.56 -2.75 -20.70
CA THR A 76 -17.43 -1.60 -20.38
C THR A 76 -16.77 -0.67 -19.36
N GLU A 77 -17.22 0.58 -19.31
CA GLU A 77 -16.75 1.55 -18.31
C GLU A 77 -17.07 1.09 -16.88
N GLU A 78 -18.23 0.47 -16.66
CA GLU A 78 -18.63 -0.07 -15.37
C GLU A 78 -17.71 -1.24 -14.94
N GLY A 79 -17.34 -2.10 -15.89
CA GLY A 79 -16.39 -3.18 -15.63
C GLY A 79 -15.02 -2.64 -15.22
N TRP A 80 -14.49 -1.64 -15.93
CA TRP A 80 -13.25 -0.98 -15.55
C TRP A 80 -13.34 -0.25 -14.22
N ALA A 81 -14.48 0.41 -13.93
CA ALA A 81 -14.72 1.03 -12.64
C ALA A 81 -14.76 -0.01 -11.50
N PHE A 82 -15.34 -1.18 -11.74
CA PHE A 82 -15.40 -2.27 -10.76
C PHE A 82 -13.99 -2.80 -10.43
N VAL A 83 -13.17 -3.14 -11.42
CA VAL A 83 -11.80 -3.63 -11.15
C VAL A 83 -10.94 -2.54 -10.51
N ARG A 84 -11.14 -1.26 -10.87
CA ARG A 84 -10.49 -0.16 -10.18
C ARG A 84 -10.86 -0.08 -8.70
N ALA A 85 -12.12 -0.35 -8.34
CA ALA A 85 -12.55 -0.40 -6.95
C ALA A 85 -11.91 -1.58 -6.21
N GLN A 86 -11.74 -2.75 -6.84
CA GLN A 86 -11.00 -3.87 -6.25
C GLN A 86 -9.53 -3.54 -6.04
N ALA A 87 -8.91 -2.84 -6.98
CA ALA A 87 -7.53 -2.37 -6.81
C ALA A 87 -7.39 -1.40 -5.62
N ALA A 88 -8.40 -0.55 -5.35
CA ALA A 88 -8.43 0.29 -4.17
C ALA A 88 -8.51 -0.53 -2.87
N VAL A 89 -9.23 -1.66 -2.87
CA VAL A 89 -9.24 -2.60 -1.73
C VAL A 89 -7.84 -3.15 -1.47
N VAL A 90 -7.07 -3.47 -2.52
CA VAL A 90 -5.66 -3.93 -2.38
C VAL A 90 -4.79 -2.83 -1.76
N VAL A 91 -4.95 -1.56 -2.18
CA VAL A 91 -4.24 -0.42 -1.58
C VAL A 91 -4.51 -0.34 -0.09
N GLU A 92 -5.78 -0.38 0.31
CA GLU A 92 -6.18 -0.27 1.71
C GLU A 92 -5.79 -1.52 2.52
N ALA A 93 -5.76 -2.71 1.91
CA ALA A 93 -5.28 -3.91 2.57
C ALA A 93 -3.79 -3.76 2.98
N GLY A 94 -2.95 -3.14 2.18
CA GLY A 94 -1.58 -2.80 2.56
C GLY A 94 -1.54 -1.91 3.82
N ASN A 95 -2.36 -0.87 3.87
CA ASN A 95 -2.51 -0.02 5.05
C ASN A 95 -3.01 -0.83 6.27
N MET A 96 -3.99 -1.70 6.07
CA MET A 96 -4.52 -2.55 7.14
C MET A 96 -3.46 -3.48 7.72
N LEU A 97 -2.57 -4.04 6.90
CA LEU A 97 -1.47 -4.91 7.34
C LEU A 97 -0.40 -4.15 8.12
N ALA A 98 -0.18 -2.87 7.80
CA ALA A 98 0.80 -2.01 8.45
C ALA A 98 0.32 -1.42 9.80
N LEU A 99 -0.95 -1.65 10.19
CA LEU A 99 -1.51 -1.07 11.42
C LEU A 99 -0.76 -1.55 12.68
N PRO A 100 -0.51 -0.64 13.64
CA PRO A 100 -0.06 -1.02 14.97
C PRO A 100 -0.97 -2.08 15.58
N GLY A 101 -0.38 -3.17 16.11
CA GLY A 101 -1.12 -4.31 16.65
C GLY A 101 -1.52 -5.38 15.62
N ARG A 102 -1.26 -5.15 14.32
CA ARG A 102 -1.38 -6.17 13.26
C ARG A 102 -0.03 -6.44 12.58
N ALA A 103 0.79 -5.42 12.39
CA ALA A 103 2.11 -5.59 11.81
C ALA A 103 2.95 -6.60 12.61
N VAL A 104 3.60 -7.53 11.89
CA VAL A 104 4.42 -8.59 12.50
C VAL A 104 5.77 -8.03 12.95
N ASP A 105 6.35 -7.13 12.18
CA ASP A 105 7.57 -6.38 12.51
C ASP A 105 7.53 -4.97 11.90
N ASN A 106 8.56 -4.17 12.17
CA ASN A 106 8.71 -2.81 11.63
C ASN A 106 9.74 -2.72 10.50
N ASP A 107 10.16 -3.85 9.93
CA ASP A 107 11.19 -3.94 8.91
C ASP A 107 10.60 -4.47 7.59
N ALA A 108 10.83 -5.74 7.27
CA ALA A 108 10.42 -6.32 5.99
C ALA A 108 8.89 -6.36 5.83
N TRP A 109 8.14 -6.59 6.91
CA TRP A 109 6.67 -6.54 6.88
C TRP A 109 6.14 -5.21 6.36
N MET A 110 6.71 -4.09 6.83
CA MET A 110 6.31 -2.76 6.39
C MET A 110 6.61 -2.53 4.91
N ILE A 111 7.78 -3.03 4.43
CA ILE A 111 8.16 -2.94 3.01
C ILE A 111 7.18 -3.71 2.12
N TYR A 112 6.77 -4.92 2.53
CA TYR A 112 5.77 -5.68 1.77
C TYR A 112 4.39 -5.05 1.81
N SER A 113 3.99 -4.49 2.95
CA SER A 113 2.71 -3.79 3.09
C SER A 113 2.65 -2.55 2.19
N GLU A 114 3.73 -1.77 2.12
CA GLU A 114 3.86 -0.64 1.21
C GLU A 114 3.89 -1.09 -0.25
N GLY A 115 4.66 -2.13 -0.57
CA GLY A 115 4.71 -2.71 -1.91
C GLY A 115 3.35 -3.22 -2.40
N LEU A 116 2.53 -3.76 -1.50
CA LEU A 116 1.15 -4.17 -1.80
C LEU A 116 0.28 -2.96 -2.17
N SER A 117 0.34 -1.89 -1.37
CA SER A 117 -0.37 -0.64 -1.67
C SER A 117 0.07 -0.04 -3.01
N GLU A 118 1.38 -0.02 -3.29
CA GLU A 118 1.92 0.46 -4.56
C GLU A 118 1.42 -0.38 -5.77
N ALA A 119 1.40 -1.72 -5.64
CA ALA A 119 0.85 -2.58 -6.67
C ALA A 119 -0.64 -2.30 -6.92
N GLY A 120 -1.42 -2.08 -5.87
CA GLY A 120 -2.82 -1.65 -5.97
C GLY A 120 -2.98 -0.30 -6.67
N LEU A 121 -2.15 0.70 -6.36
CA LEU A 121 -2.17 2.01 -7.04
C LEU A 121 -1.87 1.89 -8.53
N ASN A 122 -0.91 1.04 -8.92
CA ASN A 122 -0.61 0.78 -10.32
C ASN A 122 -1.80 0.13 -11.05
N ALA A 123 -2.47 -0.84 -10.42
CA ALA A 123 -3.68 -1.45 -10.97
C ALA A 123 -4.83 -0.44 -11.09
N MET A 124 -5.01 0.46 -10.10
CA MET A 124 -6.00 1.54 -10.17
C MET A 124 -5.74 2.48 -11.34
N ALA A 125 -4.49 2.89 -11.56
CA ALA A 125 -4.11 3.79 -12.65
C ALA A 125 -4.34 3.14 -14.03
N ALA A 126 -3.95 1.87 -14.17
CA ALA A 126 -4.16 1.09 -15.38
C ALA A 126 -5.65 0.88 -15.68
N ALA A 127 -6.46 0.54 -14.67
CA ALA A 127 -7.90 0.40 -14.81
C ALA A 127 -8.58 1.74 -15.17
N GLN A 128 -8.13 2.86 -14.61
CA GLN A 128 -8.65 4.18 -14.95
C GLN A 128 -8.35 4.59 -16.39
N SER A 129 -7.17 4.26 -16.90
CA SER A 129 -6.79 4.52 -18.31
C SER A 129 -7.30 3.44 -19.26
N GLN A 130 -7.91 2.36 -18.74
CA GLN A 130 -8.36 1.18 -19.49
C GLN A 130 -7.24 0.57 -20.36
N ASN A 131 -5.99 0.70 -19.87
CA ASN A 131 -4.82 0.17 -20.54
C ASN A 131 -4.63 -1.31 -20.16
N LYS A 132 -4.91 -2.19 -21.09
CA LYS A 132 -4.85 -3.64 -20.90
C LYS A 132 -3.45 -4.13 -20.53
N GLU A 133 -2.40 -3.63 -21.21
CA GLU A 133 -1.02 -4.03 -20.94
C GLU A 133 -0.57 -3.59 -19.54
N ASP A 134 -0.78 -2.32 -19.20
CA ASP A 134 -0.43 -1.81 -17.88
C ASP A 134 -1.20 -2.54 -16.77
N PHE A 135 -2.47 -2.90 -17.02
CA PHE A 135 -3.29 -3.65 -16.08
C PHE A 135 -2.76 -5.08 -15.87
N PHE A 136 -2.35 -5.74 -16.93
CA PHE A 136 -1.72 -7.06 -16.86
C PHE A 136 -0.40 -7.00 -16.07
N GLN A 137 0.45 -6.03 -16.36
CA GLN A 137 1.72 -5.83 -15.65
C GLN A 137 1.51 -5.49 -14.17
N ALA A 138 0.46 -4.72 -13.83
CA ALA A 138 0.11 -4.43 -12.45
C ALA A 138 -0.34 -5.71 -11.70
N GLY A 139 -1.09 -6.60 -12.35
CA GLY A 139 -1.45 -7.91 -11.81
C GLY A 139 -0.23 -8.80 -11.55
N ALA A 140 0.74 -8.82 -12.48
CA ALA A 140 2.00 -9.54 -12.30
C ALA A 140 2.84 -8.97 -11.16
N LYS A 141 2.87 -7.64 -10.99
CA LYS A 141 3.55 -6.98 -9.88
C LYS A 141 2.89 -7.34 -8.55
N LEU A 142 1.56 -7.32 -8.48
CA LEU A 142 0.80 -7.74 -7.30
C LEU A 142 1.16 -9.18 -6.90
N TYR A 143 1.15 -10.12 -7.85
CA TYR A 143 1.54 -11.51 -7.61
C TYR A 143 2.96 -11.62 -7.03
N SER A 144 3.91 -10.84 -7.57
CA SER A 144 5.30 -10.85 -7.10
C SER A 144 5.42 -10.38 -5.65
N VAL A 145 4.67 -9.36 -5.23
CA VAL A 145 4.65 -8.88 -3.84
C VAL A 145 4.03 -9.93 -2.92
N CYS A 146 2.90 -10.52 -3.32
CA CYS A 146 2.24 -11.59 -2.55
C CYS A 146 3.19 -12.76 -2.32
N THR A 147 3.83 -13.25 -3.38
CA THR A 147 4.77 -14.38 -3.31
C THR A 147 5.97 -14.06 -2.41
N ALA A 148 6.57 -12.89 -2.55
CA ALA A 148 7.74 -12.51 -1.75
C ALA A 148 7.39 -12.40 -0.25
N CYS A 149 6.24 -11.81 0.09
CA CYS A 149 5.77 -11.71 1.47
C CYS A 149 5.45 -13.10 2.04
N HIS A 150 4.75 -13.95 1.29
CA HIS A 150 4.42 -15.30 1.75
C HIS A 150 5.65 -16.18 1.91
N GLN A 151 6.67 -16.05 1.08
CA GLN A 151 7.95 -16.76 1.28
C GLN A 151 8.63 -16.36 2.60
N ALA A 152 8.50 -15.12 3.02
CA ALA A 152 9.13 -14.61 4.24
C ALA A 152 8.33 -14.96 5.50
N TYR A 153 6.98 -14.88 5.45
CA TYR A 153 6.12 -14.93 6.64
C TYR A 153 5.16 -16.13 6.69
N ASN A 154 4.96 -16.81 5.57
CA ASN A 154 4.11 -18.00 5.48
C ASN A 154 4.70 -19.02 4.49
N PRO A 155 5.90 -19.56 4.76
CA PRO A 155 6.59 -20.47 3.85
C PRO A 155 5.81 -21.75 3.55
N ASP A 156 4.94 -22.17 4.47
CA ASP A 156 4.14 -23.39 4.33
C ASP A 156 3.00 -23.26 3.31
N ILE A 157 2.67 -22.05 2.87
CA ILE A 157 1.63 -21.85 1.84
C ILE A 157 1.99 -22.54 0.52
N ASN A 158 3.27 -22.65 0.22
CA ASN A 158 3.74 -23.31 -0.99
C ASN A 158 3.60 -24.85 -0.93
N ASN A 159 3.47 -25.41 0.26
CA ASN A 159 3.32 -26.86 0.46
C ASN A 159 1.87 -27.33 0.31
N ARG A 160 0.90 -26.42 0.16
CA ARG A 160 -0.52 -26.77 -0.05
C ARG A 160 -0.74 -27.58 -1.34
N PHE A 161 0.00 -27.24 -2.38
CA PHE A 161 -0.16 -27.90 -3.69
C PHE A 161 0.54 -29.27 -3.75
N ASP A 162 1.52 -29.52 -2.89
CA ASP A 162 2.22 -30.81 -2.83
C ASP A 162 1.39 -31.88 -2.12
N ILE A 163 0.45 -31.49 -1.25
CA ILE A 163 -0.41 -32.43 -0.50
C ILE A 163 -1.50 -33.00 -1.39
N GLU A 164 -2.04 -32.21 -2.32
CA GLU A 164 -3.11 -32.67 -3.23
C GLU A 164 -2.57 -33.58 -4.36
N ALA A 165 -1.30 -33.41 -4.76
CA ALA A 165 -0.67 -34.24 -5.77
C ALA A 165 -0.26 -35.63 -5.25
N GLY A 166 -0.24 -35.83 -3.93
CA GLY A 166 0.19 -37.10 -3.30
C GLY A 166 -0.93 -38.12 -3.05
N ASP A 167 -2.21 -37.77 -3.16
CA ASP A 167 -3.34 -38.63 -2.78
C ASP A 167 -4.02 -39.34 -3.97
N GLU A 168 -3.67 -39.02 -5.20
CA GLU A 168 -4.22 -39.73 -6.38
C GLU A 168 -3.52 -41.05 -6.71
N SER A 169 -2.48 -41.47 -5.97
CA SER A 169 -1.73 -42.71 -6.25
C SER A 169 -1.98 -43.87 -5.29
N ALA A 170 -2.99 -43.82 -4.42
CA ALA A 170 -3.21 -44.80 -3.35
C ALA A 170 -4.42 -45.78 -3.59
N ASP A 171 -5.09 -45.74 -4.74
CA ASP A 171 -6.15 -46.70 -5.06
C ASP A 171 -5.90 -47.35 -6.44
N ASP A 172 -5.05 -48.37 -6.47
CA ASP A 172 -5.00 -49.42 -7.48
C ASP A 172 -4.80 -50.79 -6.81
#